data_77284ea15e023276c1d29569a8057c89
#
_entry.id   77284ea15e023276c1d29569a8057c89
#
_cell.length_a   1.000
_cell.length_b   1.000
_cell.length_c   1.000
_cell.angle_alpha   90.00
_cell.angle_beta   90.00
_cell.angle_gamma   90.00
#
_symmetry.space_group_name_H-M   'P 1'
#
loop_
_entity.id
_entity.type
_entity.pdbx_description
1 polymer ?
#
loop_
_entity_poly.entity_id
_entity_poly.type
_entity_poly.pdbx_seq_one_letter_code
_entity_poly.pdbx_strand_id
1 'polypeptide(L)'
;MILLYALIFILVSTLIFIKLSKKYKILLNYTGDSHQKFTSFEKTPLIGGCIFLLFIFLFTDFTYLMKLYLMVIFTIGILSDLKLLKSPNKRLILQFLIIIIFLYLLDIKLIFTKFLILDYLLQNIFFSFFFTAFCLLIVINGTNFIDGNNLVVLGYYLILLLIILFFNKHDFQTISKLNIFLLIELISILLIFNFLNKIYLGDNGALLIGSFF
;
A
#
# COMPACT_ATOMS: atom_id res chain seq x y z
N MET A 1 1.55 -22.44 -12.94
CA MET A 1 1.32 -21.56 -14.12
C MET A 1 1.01 -20.12 -13.73
N ILE A 2 0.04 -19.85 -12.86
CA ILE A 2 -0.35 -18.47 -12.47
C ILE A 2 0.84 -17.65 -11.93
N LEU A 3 1.65 -18.20 -11.04
CA LEU A 3 2.85 -17.52 -10.52
C LEU A 3 3.83 -17.11 -11.63
N LEU A 4 4.07 -17.96 -12.61
CA LEU A 4 4.95 -17.62 -13.74
C LEU A 4 4.39 -16.47 -14.59
N TYR A 5 3.07 -16.48 -14.83
CA TYR A 5 2.43 -15.35 -15.54
C TYR A 5 2.47 -14.06 -14.71
N ALA A 6 2.27 -14.15 -13.39
CA ALA A 6 2.38 -13.04 -12.48
C ALA A 6 3.79 -12.44 -12.48
N LEU A 7 4.82 -13.28 -12.40
CA LEU A 7 6.23 -12.86 -12.48
C LEU A 7 6.54 -12.11 -13.77
N ILE A 8 6.17 -12.70 -14.91
CA ILE A 8 6.40 -12.06 -16.23
C ILE A 8 5.65 -10.71 -16.28
N PHE A 9 4.40 -10.67 -15.81
CA PHE A 9 3.61 -9.44 -15.78
C PHE A 9 4.27 -8.35 -14.94
N ILE A 10 4.75 -8.67 -13.73
CA ILE A 10 5.39 -7.69 -12.84
C ILE A 10 6.65 -7.14 -13.52
N LEU A 11 7.50 -7.99 -14.08
CA LEU A 11 8.74 -7.56 -14.74
C LEU A 11 8.45 -6.68 -15.96
N VAL A 12 7.54 -7.11 -16.84
CA VAL A 12 7.20 -6.36 -18.06
C VAL A 12 6.51 -5.04 -17.71
N SER A 13 5.52 -5.04 -16.81
CA SER A 13 4.84 -3.82 -16.39
C SER A 13 5.79 -2.83 -15.74
N THR A 14 6.68 -3.29 -14.86
CA THR A 14 7.70 -2.43 -14.22
C THR A 14 8.58 -1.74 -15.27
N LEU A 15 9.09 -2.48 -16.25
CA LEU A 15 9.93 -1.91 -17.32
C LEU A 15 9.16 -0.90 -18.19
N ILE A 16 7.90 -1.22 -18.52
CA ILE A 16 7.02 -0.32 -19.29
C ILE A 16 6.77 0.98 -18.51
N PHE A 17 6.37 0.88 -17.23
CA PHE A 17 6.09 2.06 -16.40
C PHE A 17 7.34 2.92 -16.19
N ILE A 18 8.53 2.34 -15.98
CA ILE A 18 9.78 3.09 -15.91
C ILE A 18 10.01 3.89 -17.20
N LYS A 19 9.84 3.25 -18.37
CA LYS A 19 10.01 3.89 -19.68
C LYS A 19 9.00 5.01 -19.90
N LEU A 20 7.71 4.77 -19.57
CA LEU A 20 6.65 5.77 -19.72
C LEU A 20 6.86 6.97 -18.79
N SER A 21 7.13 6.72 -17.50
CA SER A 21 7.35 7.78 -16.51
C SER A 21 8.52 8.68 -16.90
N LYS A 22 9.64 8.10 -17.34
CA LYS A 22 10.80 8.86 -17.83
C LYS A 22 10.52 9.63 -19.12
N LYS A 23 9.79 9.01 -20.07
CA LYS A 23 9.44 9.64 -21.36
C LYS A 23 8.51 10.84 -21.16
N TYR A 24 7.47 10.69 -20.36
CA TYR A 24 6.47 11.74 -20.14
C TYR A 24 6.78 12.66 -18.94
N LYS A 25 7.86 12.37 -18.20
CA LYS A 25 8.28 13.12 -16.99
C LYS A 25 7.18 13.22 -15.94
N ILE A 26 6.40 12.15 -15.76
CA ILE A 26 5.31 12.05 -14.80
C ILE A 26 5.73 11.14 -13.64
N LEU A 27 5.32 11.45 -12.41
CA LEU A 27 5.63 10.68 -11.20
C LEU A 27 7.14 10.45 -11.03
N LEU A 28 7.93 11.51 -11.08
CA LEU A 28 9.36 11.46 -10.82
C LEU A 28 9.68 12.04 -9.44
N ASN A 29 10.57 11.38 -8.71
CA ASN A 29 10.96 11.78 -7.35
C ASN A 29 11.60 13.18 -7.29
N TYR A 30 12.39 13.55 -8.31
CA TYR A 30 13.05 14.85 -8.32
C TYR A 30 12.11 15.96 -8.77
N THR A 31 11.75 16.83 -7.82
CA THR A 31 10.87 17.99 -8.05
C THR A 31 11.58 19.33 -8.02
N GLY A 32 12.88 19.35 -7.66
CA GLY A 32 13.68 20.57 -7.54
C GLY A 32 13.51 21.31 -6.20
N ASP A 33 12.90 20.68 -5.21
CA ASP A 33 12.70 21.25 -3.88
C ASP A 33 14.04 21.41 -3.12
N SER A 34 14.10 22.38 -2.19
CA SER A 34 15.35 22.74 -1.50
C SER A 34 15.99 21.60 -0.69
N HIS A 35 15.19 20.68 -0.16
CA HIS A 35 15.67 19.51 0.57
C HIS A 35 16.28 18.43 -0.33
N GLN A 36 16.03 18.49 -1.64
CA GLN A 36 16.57 17.53 -2.61
C GLN A 36 17.92 17.93 -3.22
N LYS A 37 18.51 19.04 -2.77
CA LYS A 37 19.81 19.55 -3.29
C LYS A 37 20.97 18.59 -3.11
N PHE A 38 20.88 17.68 -2.14
CA PHE A 38 21.94 16.72 -1.80
C PHE A 38 21.64 15.30 -2.31
N THR A 39 20.50 15.08 -2.95
CA THR A 39 20.17 13.78 -3.56
C THR A 39 20.76 13.69 -4.96
N SER A 40 21.14 12.47 -5.37
CA SER A 40 21.61 12.21 -6.74
C SER A 40 20.54 12.69 -7.75
N PHE A 41 21.01 13.36 -8.83
CA PHE A 41 20.15 13.93 -9.87
C PHE A 41 19.34 12.90 -10.69
N GLU A 42 19.36 11.64 -10.32
CA GLU A 42 18.58 10.60 -10.98
C GLU A 42 17.10 10.74 -10.67
N LYS A 43 16.32 11.02 -11.70
CA LYS A 43 14.86 11.09 -11.63
C LYS A 43 14.28 9.69 -11.56
N THR A 44 14.18 9.15 -10.35
CA THR A 44 13.60 7.82 -10.12
C THR A 44 12.07 7.88 -10.15
N PRO A 45 11.39 7.01 -10.92
CA PRO A 45 9.94 6.97 -10.97
C PRO A 45 9.26 6.54 -9.67
N LEU A 46 8.18 7.22 -9.30
CA LEU A 46 7.29 6.91 -8.16
C LEU A 46 6.11 6.04 -8.63
N ILE A 47 6.40 4.82 -9.08
CA ILE A 47 5.42 3.96 -9.77
C ILE A 47 5.12 2.65 -9.05
N GLY A 48 5.70 2.44 -7.87
CA GLY A 48 5.50 1.20 -7.12
C GLY A 48 4.03 0.91 -6.85
N GLY A 49 3.25 1.93 -6.44
CA GLY A 49 1.81 1.77 -6.22
C GLY A 49 1.01 1.48 -7.50
N CYS A 50 1.41 2.03 -8.65
CA CYS A 50 0.75 1.72 -9.92
C CYS A 50 0.85 0.23 -10.27
N ILE A 51 2.05 -0.34 -10.10
CA ILE A 51 2.31 -1.76 -10.37
C ILE A 51 1.55 -2.62 -9.35
N PHE A 52 1.60 -2.26 -8.06
CA PHE A 52 0.91 -2.96 -6.99
C PHE A 52 -0.60 -3.01 -7.23
N LEU A 53 -1.23 -1.88 -7.55
CA LEU A 53 -2.66 -1.80 -7.80
C LEU A 53 -3.09 -2.65 -9.00
N LEU A 54 -2.39 -2.52 -10.13
CA LEU A 54 -2.69 -3.31 -11.33
C LEU A 54 -2.56 -4.81 -11.06
N PHE A 55 -1.54 -5.20 -10.32
CA PHE A 55 -1.33 -6.59 -9.95
C PHE A 55 -2.49 -7.13 -9.09
N ILE A 56 -2.92 -6.39 -8.07
CA ILE A 56 -4.07 -6.77 -7.23
C ILE A 56 -5.33 -6.97 -8.08
N PHE A 57 -5.57 -6.08 -9.05
CA PHE A 57 -6.76 -6.18 -9.90
C PHE A 57 -6.75 -7.42 -10.79
N LEU A 58 -5.59 -7.82 -11.31
CA LEU A 58 -5.48 -8.87 -12.32
C LEU A 58 -5.26 -10.27 -11.74
N PHE A 59 -4.55 -10.39 -10.62
CA PHE A 59 -4.05 -11.67 -10.12
C PHE A 59 -4.63 -12.13 -8.79
N THR A 60 -5.39 -11.27 -8.08
CA THR A 60 -5.93 -11.63 -6.78
C THR A 60 -7.45 -11.77 -6.80
N ASP A 61 -7.95 -12.67 -5.94
CA ASP A 61 -9.39 -12.99 -5.80
C ASP A 61 -10.09 -12.10 -4.77
N PHE A 62 -9.54 -10.91 -4.46
CA PHE A 62 -10.17 -9.98 -3.53
C PHE A 62 -11.50 -9.48 -4.06
N THR A 63 -12.44 -9.22 -3.14
CA THR A 63 -13.76 -8.70 -3.49
C THR A 63 -13.66 -7.39 -4.27
N TYR A 64 -14.65 -7.15 -5.14
CA TYR A 64 -14.71 -5.90 -5.90
C TYR A 64 -14.68 -4.66 -5.00
N LEU A 65 -15.36 -4.72 -3.84
CA LEU A 65 -15.41 -3.64 -2.89
C LEU A 65 -14.04 -3.34 -2.26
N MET A 66 -13.25 -4.39 -1.96
CA MET A 66 -11.87 -4.22 -1.49
C MET A 66 -10.98 -3.59 -2.58
N LYS A 67 -11.11 -4.05 -3.82
CA LYS A 67 -10.37 -3.46 -4.96
C LYS A 67 -10.74 -1.99 -5.17
N LEU A 68 -12.02 -1.64 -5.02
CA LEU A 68 -12.50 -0.27 -5.09
C LEU A 68 -11.91 0.60 -3.98
N TYR A 69 -11.89 0.10 -2.74
CA TYR A 69 -11.25 0.78 -1.61
C TYR A 69 -9.78 1.11 -1.90
N LEU A 70 -9.02 0.12 -2.34
CA LEU A 70 -7.60 0.29 -2.68
C LEU A 70 -7.40 1.31 -3.82
N MET A 71 -8.28 1.29 -4.83
CA MET A 71 -8.25 2.26 -5.93
C MET A 71 -8.48 3.69 -5.43
N VAL A 72 -9.41 3.89 -4.50
CA VAL A 72 -9.70 5.23 -3.93
C VAL A 72 -8.52 5.73 -3.09
N ILE A 73 -7.93 4.89 -2.23
CA ILE A 73 -6.73 5.27 -1.46
C ILE A 73 -5.55 5.57 -2.40
N PHE A 74 -5.36 4.76 -3.44
CA PHE A 74 -4.34 5.00 -4.46
C PHE A 74 -4.50 6.35 -5.15
N THR A 75 -5.74 6.77 -5.46
CA THR A 75 -5.97 8.09 -6.07
C THR A 75 -5.54 9.25 -5.15
N ILE A 76 -5.74 9.12 -3.84
CA ILE A 76 -5.23 10.11 -2.87
C ILE A 76 -3.71 10.18 -2.91
N GLY A 77 -3.05 9.03 -2.96
CA GLY A 77 -1.58 8.95 -3.06
C GLY A 77 -1.05 9.59 -4.35
N ILE A 78 -1.67 9.30 -5.51
CA ILE A 78 -1.30 9.95 -6.79
C ILE A 78 -1.50 11.48 -6.72
N LEU A 79 -2.61 11.95 -6.18
CA LEU A 79 -2.87 13.39 -6.03
C LEU A 79 -1.82 14.06 -5.12
N SER A 80 -1.30 13.32 -4.14
CA SER A 80 -0.19 13.77 -3.30
C SER A 80 1.13 13.84 -4.09
N ASP A 81 1.50 12.77 -4.79
CA ASP A 81 2.72 12.70 -5.59
C ASP A 81 2.74 13.75 -6.72
N LEU A 82 1.59 14.05 -7.31
CA LEU A 82 1.42 15.11 -8.30
C LEU A 82 1.35 16.51 -7.69
N LYS A 83 1.49 16.64 -6.35
CA LYS A 83 1.39 17.93 -5.60
C LYS A 83 0.03 18.65 -5.76
N LEU A 84 -1.01 17.94 -6.18
CA LEU A 84 -2.37 18.49 -6.25
C LEU A 84 -3.02 18.54 -4.86
N LEU A 85 -2.71 17.58 -3.99
CA LEU A 85 -3.18 17.51 -2.61
C LEU A 85 -2.02 17.83 -1.63
N LYS A 86 -1.66 19.12 -1.54
CA LYS A 86 -0.50 19.57 -0.75
C LYS A 86 -0.71 19.59 0.76
N SER A 87 -1.94 19.75 1.24
CA SER A 87 -2.23 19.90 2.66
C SER A 87 -2.28 18.53 3.36
N PRO A 88 -1.37 18.24 4.32
CA PRO A 88 -1.39 16.98 5.08
C PRO A 88 -2.71 16.77 5.82
N ASN A 89 -3.28 17.82 6.42
CA ASN A 89 -4.53 17.72 7.17
C ASN A 89 -5.71 17.35 6.27
N LYS A 90 -5.81 17.91 5.05
CA LYS A 90 -6.85 17.54 4.10
C LYS A 90 -6.71 16.09 3.67
N ARG A 91 -5.48 15.62 3.46
CA ARG A 91 -5.19 14.22 3.14
C ARG A 91 -5.63 13.27 4.25
N LEU A 92 -5.28 13.58 5.50
CA LEU A 92 -5.69 12.78 6.67
C LEU A 92 -7.21 12.71 6.81
N ILE A 93 -7.92 13.83 6.69
CA ILE A 93 -9.38 13.87 6.80
C ILE A 93 -10.02 13.03 5.68
N LEU A 94 -9.57 13.18 4.43
CA LEU A 94 -10.09 12.40 3.31
C LEU A 94 -9.84 10.91 3.49
N GLN A 95 -8.64 10.51 3.90
CA GLN A 95 -8.32 9.12 4.21
C GLN A 95 -9.24 8.57 5.29
N PHE A 96 -9.41 9.30 6.40
CA PHE A 96 -10.24 8.87 7.51
C PHE A 96 -11.71 8.65 7.11
N LEU A 97 -12.29 9.58 6.35
CA LEU A 97 -13.66 9.45 5.86
C LEU A 97 -13.83 8.25 4.93
N ILE A 98 -12.87 8.04 4.02
CA ILE A 98 -12.90 6.91 3.10
C ILE A 98 -12.77 5.58 3.87
N ILE A 99 -11.84 5.50 4.82
CA ILE A 99 -11.62 4.31 5.64
C ILE A 99 -12.90 3.95 6.39
N ILE A 100 -13.56 4.90 7.07
CA ILE A 100 -14.81 4.63 7.81
C ILE A 100 -15.89 4.09 6.89
N ILE A 101 -16.09 4.70 5.73
CA ILE A 101 -17.11 4.27 4.76
C ILE A 101 -16.84 2.83 4.32
N PHE A 102 -15.62 2.51 3.92
CA PHE A 102 -15.28 1.17 3.43
C PHE A 102 -15.25 0.11 4.54
N LEU A 103 -14.82 0.45 5.74
CA LEU A 103 -14.91 -0.45 6.90
C LEU A 103 -16.36 -0.82 7.19
N TYR A 104 -17.28 0.16 7.14
CA TYR A 104 -18.70 -0.10 7.29
C TYR A 104 -19.27 -0.98 6.18
N LEU A 105 -18.92 -0.71 4.92
CA LEU A 105 -19.39 -1.48 3.77
C LEU A 105 -18.81 -2.92 3.72
N LEU A 106 -17.60 -3.12 4.23
CA LEU A 106 -16.91 -4.41 4.29
C LEU A 106 -17.22 -5.19 5.59
N ASP A 107 -17.93 -4.56 6.54
CA ASP A 107 -18.13 -5.04 7.93
C ASP A 107 -16.84 -5.45 8.64
N ILE A 108 -15.77 -4.67 8.41
CA ILE A 108 -14.47 -4.90 9.04
C ILE A 108 -14.35 -3.99 10.26
N LYS A 109 -14.21 -4.60 11.45
CA LYS A 109 -14.06 -3.89 12.71
C LYS A 109 -13.28 -4.71 13.72
N LEU A 110 -12.53 -4.03 14.58
CA LEU A 110 -11.89 -4.65 15.73
C LEU A 110 -12.95 -5.03 16.76
N ILE A 111 -12.92 -6.29 17.20
CA ILE A 111 -13.88 -6.84 18.15
C ILE A 111 -13.21 -7.06 19.51
N PHE A 112 -11.93 -7.41 19.51
CA PHE A 112 -11.21 -7.85 20.69
C PHE A 112 -9.73 -7.50 20.64
N THR A 113 -9.19 -6.92 21.73
CA THR A 113 -7.78 -6.48 21.83
C THR A 113 -7.02 -7.10 23.01
N LYS A 114 -7.71 -7.83 23.90
CA LYS A 114 -7.20 -8.33 25.20
C LYS A 114 -6.97 -7.25 26.26
N PHE A 115 -7.38 -6.00 26.03
CA PHE A 115 -7.40 -4.92 27.01
C PHE A 115 -8.83 -4.71 27.51
N LEU A 116 -9.13 -5.07 28.76
CA LEU A 116 -10.48 -5.09 29.31
C LEU A 116 -11.28 -3.80 29.07
N ILE A 117 -10.66 -2.65 29.32
CA ILE A 117 -11.32 -1.34 29.14
C ILE A 117 -11.65 -1.09 27.67
N LEU A 118 -10.71 -1.40 26.77
CA LEU A 118 -10.89 -1.20 25.33
C LEU A 118 -11.92 -2.18 24.78
N ASP A 119 -11.85 -3.45 25.19
CA ASP A 119 -12.80 -4.48 24.76
C ASP A 119 -14.24 -4.15 25.21
N TYR A 120 -14.42 -3.52 26.38
CA TYR A 120 -15.71 -3.00 26.79
C TYR A 120 -16.21 -1.87 25.87
N LEU A 121 -15.35 -0.93 25.48
CA LEU A 121 -15.71 0.14 24.55
C LEU A 121 -15.99 -0.40 23.14
N LEU A 122 -15.28 -1.43 22.70
CA LEU A 122 -15.46 -2.07 21.38
C LEU A 122 -16.80 -2.81 21.24
N GLN A 123 -17.52 -3.08 22.32
CA GLN A 123 -18.90 -3.59 22.26
C GLN A 123 -19.85 -2.59 21.60
N ASN A 124 -19.54 -1.28 21.68
CA ASN A 124 -20.28 -0.27 20.93
C ASN A 124 -19.84 -0.29 19.46
N ILE A 125 -20.77 -0.59 18.56
CA ILE A 125 -20.51 -0.74 17.13
C ILE A 125 -19.91 0.52 16.49
N PHE A 126 -20.39 1.70 16.87
CA PHE A 126 -19.86 2.97 16.34
C PHE A 126 -18.44 3.23 16.80
N PHE A 127 -18.16 2.96 18.09
CA PHE A 127 -16.82 3.07 18.63
C PHE A 127 -15.87 2.08 17.96
N SER A 128 -16.30 0.83 17.70
CA SER A 128 -15.50 -0.20 17.07
C SER A 128 -15.07 0.22 15.64
N PHE A 129 -15.99 0.71 14.81
CA PHE A 129 -15.65 1.23 13.48
C PHE A 129 -14.73 2.45 13.54
N PHE A 130 -15.02 3.41 14.41
CA PHE A 130 -14.21 4.61 14.59
C PHE A 130 -12.78 4.26 15.02
N PHE A 131 -12.65 3.39 16.03
CA PHE A 131 -11.35 2.97 16.54
C PHE A 131 -10.56 2.16 15.51
N THR A 132 -11.23 1.28 14.76
CA THR A 132 -10.60 0.53 13.65
C THR A 132 -10.09 1.49 12.57
N ALA A 133 -10.91 2.49 12.20
CA ALA A 133 -10.50 3.50 11.22
C ALA A 133 -9.30 4.33 11.71
N PHE A 134 -9.27 4.67 12.98
CA PHE A 134 -8.17 5.39 13.61
C PHE A 134 -6.86 4.57 13.58
N CYS A 135 -6.93 3.27 13.94
CA CYS A 135 -5.78 2.37 13.88
C CYS A 135 -5.25 2.22 12.45
N LEU A 136 -6.14 2.00 11.48
CA LEU A 136 -5.77 1.92 10.06
C LEU A 136 -5.13 3.22 9.56
N LEU A 137 -5.69 4.37 9.93
CA LEU A 137 -5.12 5.66 9.55
C LEU A 137 -3.68 5.83 10.06
N ILE A 138 -3.39 5.36 11.29
CA ILE A 138 -2.03 5.36 11.85
C ILE A 138 -1.12 4.46 11.02
N VAL A 139 -1.55 3.24 10.68
CA VAL A 139 -0.75 2.30 9.89
C VAL A 139 -0.46 2.87 8.50
N ILE A 140 -1.47 3.40 7.81
CA ILE A 140 -1.33 3.98 6.47
C ILE A 140 -0.35 5.14 6.45
N ASN A 141 -0.50 6.09 7.37
CA ASN A 141 0.38 7.25 7.41
C ASN A 141 1.75 6.92 8.01
N GLY A 142 1.84 5.97 8.95
CA GLY A 142 3.11 5.43 9.44
C GLY A 142 3.91 4.79 8.31
N THR A 143 3.26 3.97 7.46
CA THR A 143 3.88 3.39 6.26
C THR A 143 4.41 4.48 5.33
N ASN A 144 3.62 5.50 5.06
CA ASN A 144 4.04 6.63 4.21
C ASN A 144 5.21 7.43 4.84
N PHE A 145 5.22 7.56 6.15
CA PHE A 145 6.30 8.27 6.85
C PHE A 145 7.64 7.55 6.76
N ILE A 146 7.64 6.21 6.87
CA ILE A 146 8.86 5.40 6.78
C ILE A 146 9.32 5.13 5.34
N ASP A 147 8.49 5.40 4.33
CA ASP A 147 8.85 5.25 2.89
C ASP A 147 9.96 6.23 2.45
N GLY A 148 10.30 7.22 3.27
CA GLY A 148 11.45 8.10 3.02
C GLY A 148 12.81 7.39 2.93
N ASN A 149 12.89 6.13 3.41
CA ASN A 149 14.07 5.28 3.33
C ASN A 149 13.82 4.10 2.38
N ASN A 150 14.69 3.94 1.38
CA ASN A 150 14.63 2.81 0.45
C ASN A 150 14.60 1.48 1.20
N LEU A 151 13.86 0.51 0.68
CA LEU A 151 13.74 -0.87 1.16
C LEU A 151 12.95 -1.06 2.46
N VAL A 152 12.77 -0.05 3.30
CA VAL A 152 12.20 -0.24 4.64
C VAL A 152 10.76 -0.70 4.56
N VAL A 153 9.91 -0.02 3.79
CA VAL A 153 8.49 -0.38 3.65
C VAL A 153 8.34 -1.76 3.00
N LEU A 154 8.96 -1.96 1.84
CA LEU A 154 8.85 -3.24 1.11
C LEU A 154 9.44 -4.40 1.91
N GLY A 155 10.57 -4.18 2.59
CA GLY A 155 11.19 -5.18 3.46
C GLY A 155 10.31 -5.54 4.65
N TYR A 156 9.71 -4.54 5.32
CA TYR A 156 8.79 -4.76 6.43
C TYR A 156 7.59 -5.63 6.02
N TYR A 157 6.91 -5.26 4.94
CA TYR A 157 5.74 -6.01 4.48
C TYR A 157 6.09 -7.39 3.90
N LEU A 158 7.29 -7.55 3.31
CA LEU A 158 7.78 -8.87 2.91
C LEU A 158 7.96 -9.79 4.12
N ILE A 159 8.62 -9.32 5.17
CA ILE A 159 8.79 -10.08 6.42
C ILE A 159 7.44 -10.42 7.03
N LEU A 160 6.50 -9.48 7.07
CA LEU A 160 5.15 -9.71 7.58
C LEU A 160 4.42 -10.80 6.79
N LEU A 161 4.50 -10.80 5.46
CA LEU A 161 3.91 -11.87 4.62
C LEU A 161 4.56 -13.23 4.87
N LEU A 162 5.88 -13.28 5.06
CA LEU A 162 6.59 -14.52 5.39
C LEU A 162 6.17 -15.06 6.77
N ILE A 163 5.98 -14.19 7.75
CA ILE A 163 5.45 -14.54 9.07
C ILE A 163 4.02 -15.09 8.93
N ILE A 164 3.15 -14.40 8.20
CA ILE A 164 1.78 -14.88 7.96
C ILE A 164 1.81 -16.25 7.27
N LEU A 165 2.64 -16.44 6.25
CA LEU A 165 2.76 -17.71 5.55
C LEU A 165 3.23 -18.83 6.49
N PHE A 166 4.19 -18.56 7.38
CA PHE A 166 4.75 -19.54 8.31
C PHE A 166 3.74 -19.96 9.39
N PHE A 167 3.00 -19.00 9.95
CA PHE A 167 2.02 -19.24 11.01
C PHE A 167 0.65 -19.66 10.50
N ASN A 168 0.35 -19.48 9.20
CA ASN A 168 -0.96 -19.79 8.59
C ASN A 168 -1.18 -21.31 8.39
N LYS A 169 -0.79 -22.11 9.38
CA LYS A 169 -0.96 -23.58 9.26
C LYS A 169 -2.40 -24.05 9.46
N HIS A 170 -3.26 -23.31 10.19
CA HIS A 170 -4.58 -23.84 10.55
C HIS A 170 -5.78 -22.86 10.55
N ASP A 171 -5.65 -21.54 10.69
CA ASP A 171 -6.82 -20.71 11.09
C ASP A 171 -7.09 -19.41 10.31
N PHE A 172 -6.23 -18.99 9.37
CA PHE A 172 -6.54 -17.77 8.59
C PHE A 172 -7.32 -18.12 7.30
N GLN A 173 -8.65 -18.22 7.43
CA GLN A 173 -9.55 -18.42 6.28
C GLN A 173 -9.70 -17.16 5.40
N THR A 174 -9.12 -16.03 5.79
CA THR A 174 -9.39 -14.73 5.15
C THR A 174 -8.58 -14.46 3.87
N ILE A 175 -7.36 -15.00 3.75
CA ILE A 175 -6.52 -14.82 2.55
C ILE A 175 -6.08 -16.18 2.03
N SER A 176 -6.37 -16.48 0.77
CA SER A 176 -5.94 -17.74 0.16
C SER A 176 -4.40 -17.83 0.14
N LYS A 177 -3.85 -19.03 0.34
CA LYS A 177 -2.40 -19.24 0.26
C LYS A 177 -1.82 -18.77 -1.08
N LEU A 178 -2.58 -18.90 -2.15
CA LEU A 178 -2.18 -18.43 -3.47
C LEU A 178 -1.99 -16.91 -3.47
N ASN A 179 -2.90 -16.15 -2.88
CA ASN A 179 -2.78 -14.70 -2.78
C ASN A 179 -1.54 -14.28 -1.98
N ILE A 180 -1.20 -15.02 -0.89
CA ILE A 180 0.02 -14.73 -0.12
C ILE A 180 1.27 -14.95 -0.97
N PHE A 181 1.37 -16.05 -1.73
CA PHE A 181 2.50 -16.29 -2.64
C PHE A 181 2.61 -15.23 -3.72
N LEU A 182 1.48 -14.83 -4.32
CA LEU A 182 1.43 -13.77 -5.33
C LEU A 182 1.91 -12.42 -4.77
N LEU A 183 1.54 -12.09 -3.53
CA LEU A 183 1.98 -10.85 -2.85
C LEU A 183 3.47 -10.88 -2.48
N ILE A 184 3.98 -12.04 -2.02
CA ILE A 184 5.41 -12.22 -1.75
C ILE A 184 6.21 -12.00 -3.03
N GLU A 185 5.77 -12.58 -4.14
CA GLU A 185 6.40 -12.42 -5.45
C GLU A 185 6.42 -10.95 -5.89
N LEU A 186 5.26 -10.27 -5.82
CA LEU A 186 5.13 -8.86 -6.16
C LEU A 186 6.09 -7.99 -5.34
N ILE A 187 6.02 -8.10 -4.00
CA ILE A 187 6.82 -7.27 -3.10
C ILE A 187 8.31 -7.56 -3.26
N SER A 188 8.70 -8.83 -3.46
CA SER A 188 10.11 -9.19 -3.68
C SER A 188 10.69 -8.55 -4.95
N ILE A 189 9.93 -8.54 -6.04
CA ILE A 189 10.38 -7.93 -7.30
C ILE A 189 10.43 -6.40 -7.16
N LEU A 190 9.41 -5.78 -6.58
CA LEU A 190 9.42 -4.34 -6.31
C LEU A 190 10.60 -3.94 -5.41
N LEU A 191 10.93 -4.76 -4.41
CA LEU A 191 12.07 -4.56 -3.52
C LEU A 191 13.40 -4.60 -4.27
N ILE A 192 13.58 -5.54 -5.21
CA ILE A 192 14.78 -5.61 -6.04
C ILE A 192 14.91 -4.33 -6.89
N PHE A 193 13.85 -3.89 -7.57
CA PHE A 193 13.88 -2.67 -8.36
C PHE A 193 14.10 -1.41 -7.51
N ASN A 194 13.57 -1.39 -6.28
CA ASN A 194 13.78 -0.30 -5.32
C ASN A 194 15.24 -0.28 -4.81
N PHE A 195 15.81 -1.45 -4.51
CA PHE A 195 17.22 -1.61 -4.14
C PHE A 195 18.16 -1.07 -5.23
N LEU A 196 17.83 -1.34 -6.49
CA LEU A 196 18.58 -0.84 -7.64
C LEU A 196 18.30 0.64 -7.96
N ASN A 197 17.55 1.35 -7.13
CA ASN A 197 17.12 2.74 -7.35
C ASN A 197 16.43 2.97 -8.72
N LYS A 198 15.76 1.94 -9.26
CA LYS A 198 15.04 2.02 -10.54
C LYS A 198 13.61 2.51 -10.37
N ILE A 199 13.00 2.25 -9.21
CA ILE A 199 11.65 2.69 -8.82
C ILE A 199 11.62 3.07 -7.35
N TYR A 200 10.70 3.97 -6.98
CA TYR A 200 10.27 4.20 -5.61
C TYR A 200 8.78 3.94 -5.49
N LEU A 201 8.30 3.72 -4.25
CA LEU A 201 6.88 3.52 -3.99
C LEU A 201 6.10 4.80 -4.26
N GLY A 202 6.56 5.92 -3.70
CA GLY A 202 5.83 7.16 -3.64
C GLY A 202 4.67 7.13 -2.65
N ASP A 203 4.03 8.27 -2.42
CA ASP A 203 2.82 8.35 -1.59
C ASP A 203 1.73 7.40 -2.11
N ASN A 204 1.61 7.25 -3.44
CA ASN A 204 0.67 6.33 -4.06
C ASN A 204 0.90 4.87 -3.66
N GLY A 205 2.13 4.42 -3.54
CA GLY A 205 2.47 3.05 -3.15
C GLY A 205 2.44 2.85 -1.64
N ALA A 206 2.99 3.79 -0.88
CA ALA A 206 3.07 3.70 0.57
C ALA A 206 1.68 3.70 1.23
N LEU A 207 0.78 4.62 0.83
CA LEU A 207 -0.60 4.65 1.31
C LEU A 207 -1.36 3.39 0.91
N LEU A 208 -1.18 2.93 -0.33
CA LEU A 208 -1.84 1.74 -0.85
C LEU A 208 -1.43 0.47 -0.09
N ILE A 209 -0.13 0.24 0.10
CA ILE A 209 0.40 -0.91 0.84
C ILE A 209 -0.05 -0.85 2.31
N GLY A 210 0.10 0.31 2.97
CA GLY A 210 -0.35 0.48 4.35
C GLY A 210 -1.85 0.29 4.56
N SER A 211 -2.68 0.51 3.53
CA SER A 211 -4.13 0.29 3.60
C SER A 211 -4.54 -1.15 3.27
N PHE A 212 -3.66 -1.89 2.63
CA PHE A 212 -3.89 -3.28 2.24
C PHE A 212 -3.59 -4.24 3.39
N PHE A 213 -2.56 -3.99 4.17
CA PHE A 213 -2.12 -4.80 5.31
C PHE A 213 -2.68 -4.30 6.64
#